data_9b0c7f86dafba499a0ff8bc66c0555b3
#
_entry.id   9b0c7f86dafba499a0ff8bc66c0555b3
#
_cell.length_a   1.000
_cell.length_b   1.000
_cell.length_c   1.000
_cell.angle_alpha   90.00
_cell.angle_beta   90.00
_cell.angle_gamma   90.00
#
_symmetry.space_group_name_H-M   'P 1'
#
loop_
_entity.id
_entity.type
_entity.pdbx_description
1 polymer ?
#
loop_
_entity_poly.entity_id
_entity_poly.type
_entity_poly.pdbx_seq_one_letter_code
_entity_poly.pdbx_strand_id
1 'polypeptide(L)'
;MNLKCLFCRCDCLDKASGVFVCRNCGYHYSVFSESKIDFMNMALDKMMSETDMKMMTSYADDILSLDAMNPYALYVKGHDILFKGKLTAAMKYWRNGMIYLTGEISDKKDKYIINYFSLMIIKSIREYCMKKYKKGFKKYLSSPSLMTKELILDAINYS
;
A
#
# COMPACT_ATOMS: atom_id res chain seq x y z
N MET A 1 -6.63 -8.96 -25.49
CA MET A 1 -5.91 -8.41 -24.31
C MET A 1 -6.44 -9.13 -23.09
N ASN A 2 -5.59 -9.78 -22.31
CA ASN A 2 -6.01 -10.38 -21.04
C ASN A 2 -5.93 -9.29 -19.96
N LEU A 3 -7.10 -8.75 -19.60
CA LEU A 3 -7.19 -7.77 -18.52
C LEU A 3 -6.99 -8.46 -17.17
N LYS A 4 -6.00 -8.02 -16.43
CA LYS A 4 -5.77 -8.51 -15.06
C LYS A 4 -6.71 -7.83 -14.08
N CYS A 5 -7.14 -8.57 -13.07
CA CYS A 5 -7.85 -7.98 -11.95
C CYS A 5 -6.93 -6.97 -11.23
N LEU A 6 -7.40 -5.75 -11.04
CA LEU A 6 -6.65 -4.69 -10.33
C LEU A 6 -6.38 -5.05 -8.87
N PHE A 7 -7.14 -6.00 -8.34
CA PHE A 7 -7.13 -6.37 -6.94
C PHE A 7 -6.26 -7.59 -6.64
N CYS A 8 -6.58 -8.75 -7.22
CA CYS A 8 -5.84 -9.99 -6.99
C CYS A 8 -4.82 -10.33 -8.09
N ARG A 9 -4.72 -9.48 -9.12
CA ARG A 9 -3.78 -9.58 -10.24
C ARG A 9 -3.93 -10.84 -11.11
N CYS A 10 -5.03 -11.59 -10.95
CA CYS A 10 -5.30 -12.74 -11.82
C CYS A 10 -5.82 -12.30 -13.20
N ASP A 11 -5.61 -13.14 -14.22
CA ASP A 11 -6.11 -12.96 -15.58
C ASP A 11 -7.53 -13.55 -15.73
N CYS A 12 -8.43 -13.27 -14.77
CA CYS A 12 -9.76 -13.88 -14.68
C CYS A 12 -10.88 -12.85 -14.61
N LEU A 13 -10.73 -11.74 -15.33
CA LEU A 13 -11.80 -10.75 -15.47
C LEU A 13 -12.80 -11.17 -16.56
N ASP A 14 -14.05 -11.30 -16.17
CA ASP A 14 -15.18 -11.49 -17.09
C ASP A 14 -15.97 -10.20 -17.23
N LYS A 15 -16.46 -9.95 -18.45
CA LYS A 15 -17.37 -8.85 -18.72
C LYS A 15 -18.80 -9.40 -18.84
N ALA A 16 -19.63 -9.07 -17.85
CA ALA A 16 -21.04 -9.42 -17.84
C ALA A 16 -21.91 -8.17 -17.71
N SER A 17 -22.82 -7.92 -18.65
CA SER A 17 -23.76 -6.80 -18.60
C SER A 17 -23.13 -5.42 -18.36
N GLY A 18 -21.95 -5.18 -18.94
CA GLY A 18 -21.22 -3.89 -18.79
C GLY A 18 -20.40 -3.73 -17.51
N VAL A 19 -20.39 -4.76 -16.67
CA VAL A 19 -19.60 -4.80 -15.44
C VAL A 19 -18.46 -5.82 -15.61
N PHE A 20 -17.27 -5.48 -15.15
CA PHE A 20 -16.18 -6.45 -15.04
C PHE A 20 -16.22 -7.11 -13.67
N VAL A 21 -16.19 -8.43 -13.64
CA VAL A 21 -16.20 -9.25 -12.42
C VAL A 21 -15.00 -10.18 -12.43
N CYS A 22 -14.26 -10.21 -11.35
CA CYS A 22 -13.15 -11.14 -11.19
C CYS A 22 -13.66 -12.50 -10.67
N ARG A 23 -13.48 -13.57 -11.44
CA ARG A 23 -13.85 -14.93 -11.02
C ARG A 23 -13.05 -15.45 -9.82
N ASN A 24 -11.87 -14.90 -9.60
CA ASN A 24 -11.01 -15.35 -8.51
C ASN A 24 -11.37 -14.70 -7.17
N CYS A 25 -11.52 -13.36 -7.13
CA CYS A 25 -11.76 -12.63 -5.89
C CYS A 25 -13.16 -12.00 -5.78
N GLY A 26 -13.99 -12.13 -6.80
CA GLY A 26 -15.36 -11.59 -6.82
C GLY A 26 -15.45 -10.07 -6.98
N TYR A 27 -14.31 -9.37 -7.14
CA TYR A 27 -14.30 -7.92 -7.22
C TYR A 27 -15.04 -7.40 -8.47
N HIS A 28 -15.87 -6.36 -8.29
CA HIS A 28 -16.70 -5.78 -9.33
C HIS A 28 -16.18 -4.41 -9.77
N TYR A 29 -16.07 -4.21 -11.09
CA TYR A 29 -15.64 -2.94 -11.70
C TYR A 29 -16.81 -2.33 -12.49
N SER A 30 -17.77 -1.72 -11.81
CA SER A 30 -18.96 -1.12 -12.45
C SER A 30 -18.71 0.21 -13.14
N VAL A 31 -17.61 0.89 -12.80
CA VAL A 31 -17.32 2.28 -13.22
C VAL A 31 -16.21 2.36 -14.28
N PHE A 32 -15.49 1.27 -14.55
CA PHE A 32 -14.31 1.29 -15.40
C PHE A 32 -14.57 0.75 -16.81
N SER A 33 -14.12 1.49 -17.83
CA SER A 33 -13.98 0.97 -19.19
C SER A 33 -12.77 0.04 -19.30
N GLU A 34 -12.71 -0.80 -20.33
CA GLU A 34 -11.56 -1.67 -20.61
C GLU A 34 -10.25 -0.87 -20.66
N SER A 35 -10.26 0.28 -21.35
CA SER A 35 -9.07 1.15 -21.46
C SER A 35 -8.60 1.70 -20.11
N LYS A 36 -9.51 1.99 -19.18
CA LYS A 36 -9.14 2.43 -17.82
C LYS A 36 -8.53 1.27 -17.02
N ILE A 37 -9.12 0.07 -17.10
CA ILE A 37 -8.58 -1.11 -16.42
C ILE A 37 -7.19 -1.44 -16.97
N ASP A 38 -7.00 -1.36 -18.27
CA ASP A 38 -5.69 -1.61 -18.92
C ASP A 38 -4.65 -0.58 -18.49
N PHE A 39 -5.01 0.71 -18.52
CA PHE A 39 -4.12 1.78 -18.03
C PHE A 39 -3.72 1.57 -16.56
N MET A 40 -4.68 1.26 -15.69
CA MET A 40 -4.40 1.00 -14.27
C MET A 40 -3.55 -0.25 -14.07
N ASN A 41 -3.73 -1.29 -14.88
CA ASN A 41 -2.87 -2.47 -14.85
C ASN A 41 -1.44 -2.12 -15.21
N MET A 42 -1.23 -1.33 -16.26
CA MET A 42 0.12 -0.86 -16.65
C MET A 42 0.76 -0.01 -15.55
N ALA A 43 0.00 0.90 -14.94
CA ALA A 43 0.48 1.75 -13.85
C ALA A 43 0.83 0.91 -12.60
N LEU A 44 0.00 -0.08 -12.25
CA LEU A 44 0.26 -1.00 -11.14
C LEU A 44 1.50 -1.87 -11.40
N ASP A 45 1.65 -2.41 -12.61
CA ASP A 45 2.82 -3.23 -12.97
C ASP A 45 4.11 -2.40 -12.89
N LYS A 46 4.09 -1.16 -13.38
CA LYS A 46 5.22 -0.23 -13.24
C LYS A 46 5.50 0.10 -11.77
N MET A 47 4.48 0.44 -11.00
CA MET A 47 4.62 0.75 -9.59
C MET A 47 5.19 -0.43 -8.79
N MET A 48 4.76 -1.66 -9.09
CA MET A 48 5.21 -2.86 -8.37
C MET A 48 6.63 -3.32 -8.77
N SER A 49 7.08 -2.99 -9.98
CA SER A 49 8.43 -3.31 -10.48
C SER A 49 9.46 -2.22 -10.18
N GLU A 50 9.01 -1.03 -9.77
CA GLU A 50 9.88 0.13 -9.52
C GLU A 50 10.58 0.01 -8.16
N THR A 51 11.79 0.53 -8.09
CA THR A 51 12.62 0.59 -6.87
C THR A 51 12.78 2.02 -6.35
N ASP A 52 12.63 3.03 -7.21
CA ASP A 52 12.65 4.43 -6.82
C ASP A 52 11.30 4.85 -6.21
N MET A 53 11.33 5.24 -4.94
CA MET A 53 10.12 5.65 -4.21
C MET A 53 9.41 6.86 -4.83
N LYS A 54 10.15 7.77 -5.47
CA LYS A 54 9.53 8.94 -6.12
C LYS A 54 8.71 8.52 -7.33
N MET A 55 9.25 7.60 -8.13
CA MET A 55 8.55 7.03 -9.29
C MET A 55 7.35 6.19 -8.84
N MET A 56 7.53 5.33 -7.83
CA MET A 56 6.43 4.56 -7.24
C MET A 56 5.29 5.48 -6.78
N THR A 57 5.63 6.59 -6.11
CA THR A 57 4.64 7.58 -5.61
C THR A 57 3.93 8.28 -6.76
N SER A 58 4.63 8.58 -7.86
CA SER A 58 4.02 9.17 -9.06
C SER A 58 3.00 8.22 -9.68
N TYR A 59 3.35 6.95 -9.88
CA TYR A 59 2.39 5.95 -10.38
C TYR A 59 1.21 5.74 -9.42
N ALA A 60 1.45 5.80 -8.11
CA ALA A 60 0.37 5.73 -7.13
C ALA A 60 -0.59 6.93 -7.26
N ASP A 61 -0.10 8.14 -7.53
CA ASP A 61 -0.94 9.32 -7.76
C ASP A 61 -1.77 9.16 -9.04
N ASP A 62 -1.20 8.63 -10.13
CA ASP A 62 -1.93 8.32 -11.37
C ASP A 62 -3.06 7.32 -11.10
N ILE A 63 -2.78 6.25 -10.36
CA ILE A 63 -3.78 5.24 -9.99
C ILE A 63 -4.88 5.86 -9.12
N LEU A 64 -4.52 6.64 -8.10
CA LEU A 64 -5.48 7.28 -7.18
C LEU A 64 -6.34 8.34 -7.85
N SER A 65 -5.89 8.94 -8.95
CA SER A 65 -6.70 9.84 -9.76
C SER A 65 -7.89 9.13 -10.43
N LEU A 66 -7.77 7.84 -10.69
CA LEU A 66 -8.78 6.99 -11.32
C LEU A 66 -9.58 6.16 -10.29
N ASP A 67 -8.90 5.69 -9.26
CA ASP A 67 -9.45 4.87 -8.18
C ASP A 67 -8.86 5.35 -6.84
N ALA A 68 -9.55 6.31 -6.22
CA ALA A 68 -9.10 6.98 -4.99
C ALA A 68 -8.94 6.01 -3.80
N MET A 69 -9.50 4.82 -3.88
CA MET A 69 -9.47 3.82 -2.82
C MET A 69 -8.58 2.61 -3.15
N ASN A 70 -7.82 2.68 -4.24
CA ASN A 70 -6.96 1.56 -4.63
C ASN A 70 -5.96 1.21 -3.52
N PRO A 71 -6.01 0.00 -2.95
CA PRO A 71 -5.25 -0.36 -1.76
C PRO A 71 -3.73 -0.39 -2.01
N TYR A 72 -3.28 -0.78 -3.21
CA TYR A 72 -1.85 -0.79 -3.55
C TYR A 72 -1.27 0.62 -3.58
N ALA A 73 -1.98 1.54 -4.25
CA ALA A 73 -1.56 2.93 -4.33
C ALA A 73 -1.62 3.63 -2.97
N LEU A 74 -2.65 3.37 -2.17
CA LEU A 74 -2.75 3.85 -0.79
C LEU A 74 -1.63 3.29 0.09
N TYR A 75 -1.22 2.02 -0.11
CA TYR A 75 -0.07 1.46 0.59
C TYR A 75 1.22 2.21 0.26
N VAL A 76 1.50 2.44 -1.03
CA VAL A 76 2.71 3.16 -1.47
C VAL A 76 2.74 4.59 -0.91
N LYS A 77 1.62 5.32 -0.94
CA LYS A 77 1.52 6.67 -0.35
C LYS A 77 1.76 6.65 1.15
N GLY A 78 1.17 5.68 1.85
CA GLY A 78 1.41 5.51 3.29
C GLY A 78 2.88 5.23 3.61
N HIS A 79 3.53 4.35 2.83
CA HIS A 79 4.94 4.04 2.98
C HIS A 79 5.84 5.28 2.78
N ASP A 80 5.66 6.03 1.68
CA ASP A 80 6.42 7.26 1.42
C ASP A 80 6.27 8.28 2.56
N ILE A 81 5.04 8.50 3.03
CA ILE A 81 4.72 9.45 4.11
C ILE A 81 5.31 9.00 5.45
N LEU A 82 5.32 7.69 5.73
CA LEU A 82 5.97 7.13 6.93
C LEU A 82 7.46 7.47 6.95
N PHE A 83 8.15 7.25 5.83
CA PHE A 83 9.60 7.51 5.75
C PHE A 83 9.95 9.01 5.76
N LYS A 84 8.97 9.89 5.53
CA LYS A 84 9.03 11.34 5.82
C LYS A 84 8.75 11.69 7.29
N GLY A 85 8.54 10.68 8.15
CA GLY A 85 8.36 10.85 9.60
C GLY A 85 6.93 11.17 10.04
N LYS A 86 5.93 11.03 9.16
CA LYS A 86 4.52 11.39 9.42
C LYS A 86 3.67 10.14 9.65
N LEU A 87 3.92 9.41 10.76
CA LEU A 87 3.25 8.14 11.08
C LEU A 87 1.71 8.25 11.05
N THR A 88 1.15 9.23 11.73
CA THR A 88 -0.33 9.40 11.78
C THR A 88 -0.95 9.59 10.40
N ALA A 89 -0.27 10.32 9.50
CA ALA A 89 -0.75 10.50 8.14
C ALA A 89 -0.61 9.20 7.32
N ALA A 90 0.48 8.45 7.49
CA ALA A 90 0.66 7.14 6.87
C ALA A 90 -0.45 6.16 7.26
N MET A 91 -0.79 6.12 8.56
CA MET A 91 -1.86 5.27 9.09
C MET A 91 -3.23 5.60 8.48
N LYS A 92 -3.52 6.88 8.14
CA LYS A 92 -4.76 7.25 7.45
C LYS A 92 -4.86 6.62 6.06
N TYR A 93 -3.77 6.65 5.27
CA TYR A 93 -3.74 6.02 3.96
C TYR A 93 -3.97 4.51 4.06
N TRP A 94 -3.27 3.84 4.95
CA TRP A 94 -3.39 2.40 5.13
C TRP A 94 -4.76 1.99 5.67
N ARG A 95 -5.32 2.78 6.61
CA ARG A 95 -6.69 2.55 7.10
C ARG A 95 -7.72 2.63 5.97
N ASN A 96 -7.62 3.62 5.10
CA ASN A 96 -8.54 3.76 3.97
C ASN A 96 -8.43 2.55 3.02
N GLY A 97 -7.22 2.11 2.69
CA GLY A 97 -6.99 0.90 1.90
C GLY A 97 -7.57 -0.35 2.56
N MET A 98 -7.39 -0.51 3.87
CA MET A 98 -7.93 -1.66 4.61
C MET A 98 -9.45 -1.63 4.71
N ILE A 99 -10.09 -0.46 4.91
CA ILE A 99 -11.55 -0.32 4.92
C ILE A 99 -12.12 -0.75 3.58
N TYR A 100 -11.51 -0.31 2.48
CA TYR A 100 -11.93 -0.70 1.15
C TYR A 100 -11.81 -2.22 0.95
N LEU A 101 -10.66 -2.80 1.34
CA LEU A 101 -10.44 -4.24 1.28
C LEU A 101 -11.47 -5.02 2.10
N THR A 102 -11.82 -4.56 3.29
CA THR A 102 -12.75 -5.27 4.19
C THR A 102 -14.21 -5.02 3.84
N GLY A 103 -14.54 -3.87 3.25
CA GLY A 103 -15.91 -3.52 2.87
C GLY A 103 -16.40 -4.23 1.59
N GLU A 104 -15.49 -4.44 0.63
CA GLU A 104 -15.81 -5.08 -0.66
C GLU A 104 -15.65 -6.61 -0.64
N ILE A 105 -15.07 -7.15 0.43
CA ILE A 105 -14.63 -8.53 0.51
C ILE A 105 -15.41 -9.28 1.59
N SER A 106 -16.45 -9.98 1.20
CA SER A 106 -17.31 -10.77 2.13
C SER A 106 -16.95 -12.25 2.20
N ASP A 107 -16.05 -12.78 1.36
CA ASP A 107 -15.84 -14.22 1.23
C ASP A 107 -14.45 -14.70 1.71
N LYS A 108 -14.38 -15.99 2.07
CA LYS A 108 -13.17 -16.61 2.69
C LYS A 108 -11.88 -16.54 1.89
N LYS A 109 -11.97 -16.40 0.56
CA LYS A 109 -10.80 -16.30 -0.33
C LYS A 109 -10.01 -15.01 -0.13
N ASP A 110 -10.66 -13.99 0.39
CA ASP A 110 -10.16 -12.62 0.44
C ASP A 110 -9.35 -12.32 1.70
N LYS A 111 -9.41 -13.18 2.71
CA LYS A 111 -8.57 -13.09 3.91
C LYS A 111 -7.07 -13.11 3.57
N TYR A 112 -6.70 -13.78 2.48
CA TYR A 112 -5.31 -13.81 2.02
C TYR A 112 -4.83 -12.40 1.62
N ILE A 113 -5.63 -11.65 0.88
CA ILE A 113 -5.27 -10.29 0.42
C ILE A 113 -5.18 -9.34 1.61
N ILE A 114 -6.15 -9.39 2.52
CA ILE A 114 -6.15 -8.60 3.76
C ILE A 114 -4.88 -8.91 4.58
N ASN A 115 -4.55 -10.19 4.76
CA ASN A 115 -3.36 -10.61 5.48
C ASN A 115 -2.08 -10.12 4.78
N TYR A 116 -2.02 -10.21 3.45
CA TYR A 116 -0.88 -9.73 2.67
C TYR A 116 -0.66 -8.23 2.90
N PHE A 117 -1.70 -7.39 2.78
CA PHE A 117 -1.58 -5.94 3.04
C PHE A 117 -1.21 -5.64 4.49
N SER A 118 -1.78 -6.36 5.44
CA SER A 118 -1.42 -6.23 6.87
C SER A 118 0.06 -6.51 7.10
N LEU A 119 0.59 -7.58 6.51
CA LEU A 119 2.02 -7.91 6.59
C LEU A 119 2.90 -6.85 5.93
N MET A 120 2.50 -6.29 4.78
CA MET A 120 3.23 -5.21 4.13
C MET A 120 3.30 -3.95 5.01
N ILE A 121 2.20 -3.59 5.67
CA ILE A 121 2.13 -2.46 6.60
C ILE A 121 3.06 -2.69 7.80
N ILE A 122 2.96 -3.86 8.43
CA ILE A 122 3.82 -4.25 9.57
C ILE A 122 5.30 -4.19 9.17
N LYS A 123 5.65 -4.73 8.00
CA LYS A 123 7.03 -4.66 7.48
C LYS A 123 7.50 -3.23 7.33
N SER A 124 6.69 -2.34 6.77
CA SER A 124 7.03 -0.91 6.59
C SER A 124 7.26 -0.22 7.93
N ILE A 125 6.40 -0.45 8.93
CA ILE A 125 6.56 0.10 10.29
C ILE A 125 7.86 -0.41 10.91
N ARG A 126 8.11 -1.71 10.85
CA ARG A 126 9.34 -2.32 11.37
C ARG A 126 10.60 -1.70 10.74
N GLU A 127 10.63 -1.56 9.42
CA GLU A 127 11.76 -0.95 8.71
C GLU A 127 11.99 0.51 9.14
N TYR A 128 10.91 1.28 9.29
CA TYR A 128 10.96 2.66 9.79
C TYR A 128 11.51 2.72 11.20
N CYS A 129 11.01 1.88 12.13
CA CYS A 129 11.50 1.82 13.51
C CYS A 129 12.98 1.44 13.58
N MET A 130 13.40 0.42 12.82
CA MET A 130 14.80 0.01 12.75
C MET A 130 15.71 1.11 12.21
N LYS A 131 15.26 1.88 11.21
CA LYS A 131 16.01 3.03 10.68
C LYS A 131 16.15 4.15 11.73
N LYS A 132 15.08 4.43 12.46
CA LYS A 132 15.08 5.41 13.56
C LYS A 132 16.00 4.97 14.71
N TYR A 133 15.88 3.71 15.14
CA TYR A 133 16.73 3.12 16.16
C TYR A 133 18.23 3.23 15.80
N LYS A 134 18.62 2.78 14.60
CA LYS A 134 20.01 2.86 14.14
C LYS A 134 20.54 4.29 14.11
N LYS A 135 19.71 5.25 13.68
CA LYS A 135 20.07 6.68 13.66
C LYS A 135 20.24 7.23 15.08
N GLY A 136 19.31 6.91 15.98
CA GLY A 136 19.36 7.32 17.38
C GLY A 136 20.56 6.73 18.10
N PHE A 137 20.83 5.44 17.91
CA PHE A 137 21.97 4.75 18.51
C PHE A 137 23.32 5.32 18.06
N LYS A 138 23.49 5.57 16.75
CA LYS A 138 24.70 6.24 16.24
C LYS A 138 24.90 7.61 16.86
N LYS A 139 23.84 8.40 16.98
CA LYS A 139 23.89 9.73 17.60
C LYS A 139 24.22 9.64 19.09
N TYR A 140 23.67 8.64 19.80
CA TYR A 140 23.99 8.39 21.21
C TYR A 140 25.45 8.04 21.42
N LEU A 141 26.04 7.21 20.57
CA LEU A 141 27.47 6.87 20.66
C LEU A 141 28.39 8.07 20.41
N SER A 142 28.01 8.98 19.51
CA SER A 142 28.81 10.17 19.19
C SER A 142 28.61 11.32 20.19
N SER A 143 27.43 11.42 20.82
CA SER A 143 27.13 12.47 21.80
C SER A 143 25.95 12.02 22.68
N PRO A 144 26.24 11.31 23.80
CA PRO A 144 25.21 10.83 24.70
C PRO A 144 24.41 11.98 25.33
N SER A 145 23.17 12.17 24.92
CA SER A 145 22.27 13.18 25.47
C SER A 145 20.90 12.56 25.78
N LEU A 146 20.15 13.19 26.69
CA LEU A 146 18.76 12.76 27.01
C LEU A 146 17.89 12.67 25.75
N MET A 147 17.99 13.66 24.86
CA MET A 147 17.22 13.71 23.61
C MET A 147 17.55 12.54 22.66
N THR A 148 18.77 12.00 22.72
CA THR A 148 19.18 10.83 21.93
C THR A 148 18.66 9.54 22.54
N LYS A 149 18.54 9.47 23.87
CA LYS A 149 17.86 8.39 24.59
C LYS A 149 16.39 8.33 24.23
N GLU A 150 15.68 9.47 24.23
CA GLU A 150 14.27 9.53 23.84
C GLU A 150 14.05 9.02 22.41
N LEU A 151 14.90 9.40 21.45
CA LEU A 151 14.84 8.91 20.08
C LEU A 151 14.97 7.38 19.96
N ILE A 152 15.78 6.77 20.82
CA ILE A 152 15.96 5.30 20.88
C ILE A 152 14.73 4.65 21.53
N LEU A 153 14.24 5.23 22.64
CA LEU A 153 13.07 4.73 23.35
C LEU A 153 11.81 4.82 22.48
N ASP A 154 11.63 5.94 21.76
CA ASP A 154 10.54 6.08 20.81
C ASP A 154 10.59 4.99 19.71
N ALA A 155 11.77 4.71 19.17
CA ALA A 155 11.94 3.67 18.17
C ALA A 155 11.63 2.26 18.70
N ILE A 156 11.94 1.99 19.99
CA ILE A 156 11.65 0.71 20.66
C ILE A 156 10.15 0.59 20.95
N ASN A 157 9.50 1.66 21.40
CA ASN A 157 8.06 1.65 21.72
C ASN A 157 7.16 1.48 20.49
N TYR A 158 7.70 1.69 19.27
CA TYR A 158 6.98 1.47 17.99
C TYR A 158 7.36 0.14 17.31
N SER A 159 8.22 -0.67 17.93
CA SER A 159 8.64 -1.97 17.39
C SER A 159 7.90 -3.14 18.03
#